data_902ca74d57fac48060470e3b056a6e9a
#
_entry.id   902ca74d57fac48060470e3b056a6e9a
#
_cell.length_a   1.000
_cell.length_b   1.000
_cell.length_c   1.000
_cell.angle_alpha   90.00
_cell.angle_beta   90.00
_cell.angle_gamma   90.00
#
_symmetry.space_group_name_H-M   'P 1'
#
loop_
_entity.id
_entity.type
_entity.pdbx_description
1 polymer ?
#
loop_
_entity_poly.entity_id
_entity_poly.type
_entity_poly.pdbx_seq_one_letter_code
_entity_poly.pdbx_strand_id
1 'polypeptide(L)'
;MPLIDVHTHHYPEKVWRNPRQWGEDNGEQHWCNCVAPLKGVSIQGWTDLDTLIRDMDIAEIEKVVLLGWYWENQETCEEQNRWYAKAIREHPDRLIAFAAINAASRQAAVDSIDRVVELGFRGLGECL
;
A
#
# COMPACT_ATOMS: atom_id res chain seq x y z
N MET A 1 -21.16 2.17 16.53
CA MET A 1 -20.99 2.87 15.25
C MET A 1 -19.73 2.32 14.61
N PRO A 2 -19.75 1.90 13.35
CA PRO A 2 -18.58 1.32 12.71
C PRO A 2 -17.43 2.33 12.68
N LEU A 3 -16.24 1.89 13.05
CA LEU A 3 -15.00 2.67 12.95
C LEU A 3 -14.23 2.22 11.73
N ILE A 4 -13.85 3.16 10.85
CA ILE A 4 -13.08 2.89 9.65
C ILE A 4 -11.81 3.72 9.72
N ASP A 5 -10.66 3.06 9.70
CA ASP A 5 -9.37 3.73 9.51
C ASP A 5 -9.15 3.96 8.00
N VAL A 6 -9.01 5.21 7.61
CA VAL A 6 -8.94 5.60 6.19
C VAL A 6 -7.51 5.85 5.70
N HIS A 7 -6.48 5.61 6.52
CA HIS A 7 -5.10 5.87 6.15
C HIS A 7 -4.13 4.83 6.71
N THR A 8 -4.01 3.72 6.01
CA THR A 8 -3.09 2.64 6.38
C THR A 8 -2.25 2.22 5.18
N HIS A 9 -0.94 2.06 5.37
CA HIS A 9 -0.06 1.44 4.40
C HIS A 9 0.34 0.05 4.88
N HIS A 10 0.35 -0.92 3.97
CA HIS A 10 0.76 -2.28 4.26
C HIS A 10 1.77 -2.76 3.22
N TYR A 11 2.79 -3.47 3.68
CA TYR A 11 3.86 -4.01 2.85
C TYR A 11 4.08 -5.48 3.18
N PRO A 12 4.36 -6.35 2.18
CA PRO A 12 4.67 -7.75 2.44
C PRO A 12 6.06 -7.93 3.07
N GLU A 13 6.27 -9.07 3.68
CA GLU A 13 7.50 -9.41 4.39
C GLU A 13 8.77 -9.19 3.55
N LYS A 14 8.72 -9.47 2.24
CA LYS A 14 9.86 -9.25 1.34
C LYS A 14 10.34 -7.78 1.30
N VAL A 15 9.44 -6.82 1.60
CA VAL A 15 9.78 -5.40 1.68
C VAL A 15 10.37 -5.07 3.04
N TRP A 16 9.70 -5.45 4.12
CA TRP A 16 10.08 -4.99 5.45
C TRP A 16 11.21 -5.82 6.11
N ARG A 17 11.64 -6.95 5.53
CA ARG A 17 12.87 -7.65 5.96
C ARG A 17 14.11 -6.78 5.80
N ASN A 18 14.20 -6.03 4.71
CA ASN A 18 15.26 -5.04 4.47
C ASN A 18 14.69 -3.89 3.63
N PRO A 19 13.89 -3.00 4.26
CA PRO A 19 13.10 -2.01 3.52
C PRO A 19 13.97 -1.04 2.71
N ARG A 20 15.10 -0.63 3.26
CA ARG A 20 16.01 0.28 2.55
C ARG A 20 16.56 -0.35 1.29
N GLN A 21 17.10 -1.57 1.39
CA GLN A 21 17.66 -2.27 0.24
C GLN A 21 16.58 -2.52 -0.82
N TRP A 22 15.39 -2.94 -0.40
CA TRP A 22 14.28 -3.14 -1.33
C TRP A 22 13.94 -1.86 -2.09
N GLY A 23 13.84 -0.73 -1.40
CA GLY A 23 13.54 0.56 -2.04
C GLY A 23 14.64 1.02 -2.99
N GLU A 24 15.92 0.87 -2.62
CA GLU A 24 17.06 1.19 -3.48
C GLU A 24 17.10 0.30 -4.74
N ASP A 25 16.85 -1.00 -4.60
CA ASP A 25 16.81 -1.96 -5.73
C ASP A 25 15.66 -1.65 -6.71
N ASN A 26 14.56 -1.05 -6.23
CA ASN A 26 13.42 -0.63 -7.05
C ASN A 26 13.49 0.84 -7.50
N GLY A 27 14.53 1.58 -7.13
CA GLY A 27 14.70 2.98 -7.52
C GLY A 27 13.75 3.96 -6.81
N GLU A 28 13.22 3.59 -5.64
CA GLU A 28 12.25 4.36 -4.87
C GLU A 28 12.94 5.22 -3.80
N GLN A 29 13.72 6.21 -4.25
CA GLN A 29 14.56 7.01 -3.36
C GLN A 29 13.75 7.86 -2.38
N HIS A 30 12.63 8.43 -2.83
CA HIS A 30 11.76 9.22 -1.97
C HIS A 30 11.16 8.36 -0.84
N TRP A 31 10.63 7.19 -1.19
CA TRP A 31 10.12 6.23 -0.22
C TRP A 31 11.19 5.82 0.80
N CYS A 32 12.41 5.53 0.33
CA CYS A 32 13.55 5.23 1.20
C CYS A 32 13.80 6.32 2.24
N ASN A 33 13.72 7.58 1.82
CA ASN A 33 13.98 8.70 2.72
C ASN A 33 12.87 8.90 3.77
N CYS A 34 11.63 8.61 3.42
CA CYS A 34 10.47 8.75 4.30
C CYS A 34 10.28 7.53 5.21
N VAL A 35 10.35 6.34 4.63
CA VAL A 35 9.89 5.10 5.27
C VAL A 35 11.05 4.23 5.78
N ALA A 36 12.21 4.29 5.14
CA ALA A 36 13.41 3.55 5.53
C ALA A 36 14.65 4.45 5.61
N PRO A 37 14.63 5.51 6.43
CA PRO A 37 15.72 6.49 6.49
C PRO A 37 17.01 5.84 7.01
N LEU A 38 18.17 6.35 6.54
CA LEU A 38 19.49 5.92 7.05
C LEU A 38 19.72 6.33 8.50
N LYS A 39 19.09 7.41 8.94
CA LYS A 39 19.18 7.93 10.30
C LYS A 39 17.78 8.29 10.78
N GLY A 40 17.49 8.00 12.04
CA GLY A 40 16.20 8.27 12.64
C GLY A 40 15.29 7.04 12.67
N VAL A 41 14.03 7.27 12.94
CA VAL A 41 13.01 6.22 13.09
C VAL A 41 12.10 6.26 11.86
N SER A 42 11.75 5.08 11.34
CA SER A 42 10.73 4.97 10.30
C SER A 42 9.40 5.52 10.79
N ILE A 43 8.67 6.19 9.91
CA ILE A 43 7.27 6.56 10.15
C ILE A 43 6.32 5.36 9.97
N GLN A 44 6.83 4.26 9.39
CA GLN A 44 6.07 3.06 9.07
C GLN A 44 6.21 2.01 10.17
N GLY A 45 5.08 1.50 10.64
CA GLY A 45 5.02 0.22 11.36
C GLY A 45 4.99 -0.95 10.37
N TRP A 46 5.60 -2.08 10.75
CA TRP A 46 5.70 -3.27 9.92
C TRP A 46 4.93 -4.42 10.54
N THR A 47 4.04 -5.03 9.77
CA THR A 47 3.26 -6.19 10.24
C THR A 47 2.76 -7.04 9.08
N ASP A 48 2.45 -8.31 9.35
CA ASP A 48 1.71 -9.16 8.42
C ASP A 48 0.19 -8.89 8.48
N LEU A 49 -0.55 -9.43 7.52
CA LEU A 49 -2.00 -9.23 7.44
C LEU A 49 -2.75 -9.82 8.64
N ASP A 50 -2.35 -10.99 9.13
CA ASP A 50 -3.02 -11.63 10.27
C ASP A 50 -2.89 -10.77 11.53
N THR A 51 -1.72 -10.19 11.75
CA THR A 51 -1.48 -9.26 12.85
C THR A 51 -2.28 -7.98 12.67
N LEU A 52 -2.34 -7.42 11.45
CA LEU A 52 -3.16 -6.24 11.16
C LEU A 52 -4.64 -6.49 11.50
N ILE A 53 -5.20 -7.61 11.05
CA ILE A 53 -6.61 -7.97 11.33
C ILE A 53 -6.84 -8.14 12.84
N ARG A 54 -5.93 -8.81 13.54
CA ARG A 54 -6.01 -8.96 15.01
C ARG A 54 -5.96 -7.61 15.72
N ASP A 55 -5.08 -6.72 15.31
CA ASP A 55 -4.95 -5.39 15.90
C ASP A 55 -6.18 -4.51 15.63
N MET A 56 -6.79 -4.65 14.45
CA MET A 56 -8.10 -4.07 14.15
C MET A 56 -9.19 -4.58 15.10
N ASP A 57 -9.20 -5.89 15.40
CA ASP A 57 -10.18 -6.47 16.34
C ASP A 57 -9.99 -5.91 17.75
N ILE A 58 -8.74 -5.79 18.22
CA ILE A 58 -8.41 -5.21 19.54
C ILE A 58 -8.83 -3.73 19.62
N ALA A 59 -8.66 -2.99 18.53
CA ALA A 59 -8.98 -1.56 18.45
C ALA A 59 -10.45 -1.29 18.08
N GLU A 60 -11.26 -2.33 17.89
CA GLU A 60 -12.65 -2.25 17.44
C GLU A 60 -12.82 -1.52 16.09
N ILE A 61 -11.80 -1.61 15.21
CA ILE A 61 -11.81 -1.08 13.85
C ILE A 61 -12.52 -2.08 12.94
N GLU A 62 -13.62 -1.67 12.31
CA GLU A 62 -14.38 -2.53 11.42
C GLU A 62 -13.67 -2.72 10.08
N LYS A 63 -13.19 -1.64 9.49
CA LYS A 63 -12.50 -1.66 8.18
C LYS A 63 -11.29 -0.75 8.16
N VAL A 64 -10.33 -1.11 7.31
CA VAL A 64 -9.17 -0.27 6.99
C VAL A 64 -9.16 0.02 5.49
N VAL A 65 -8.77 1.23 5.13
CA VAL A 65 -8.41 1.58 3.74
C VAL A 65 -6.90 1.47 3.60
N LEU A 66 -6.47 0.51 2.78
CA LEU A 66 -5.08 0.38 2.38
C LEU A 66 -4.81 1.40 1.26
N LEU A 67 -4.01 2.41 1.56
CA LEU A 67 -3.62 3.43 0.59
C LEU A 67 -2.38 3.01 -0.18
N GLY A 68 -2.40 3.16 -1.50
CA GLY A 68 -1.21 3.06 -2.34
C GLY A 68 -0.24 4.20 -2.02
N TRP A 69 1.06 3.91 -2.07
CA TRP A 69 2.08 4.95 -1.97
C TRP A 69 2.28 5.64 -3.33
N TYR A 70 2.72 6.88 -3.33
CA TYR A 70 3.07 7.64 -4.53
C TYR A 70 4.49 7.28 -5.02
N TRP A 71 4.61 6.10 -5.64
CA TRP A 71 5.87 5.56 -6.13
C TRP A 71 6.46 6.37 -7.27
N GLU A 72 7.79 6.41 -7.36
CA GLU A 72 8.53 7.06 -8.45
C GLU A 72 8.44 6.25 -9.75
N ASN A 73 8.22 4.93 -9.65
CA ASN A 73 8.15 4.02 -10.78
C ASN A 73 6.77 3.38 -10.95
N GLN A 74 6.30 3.29 -12.18
CA GLN A 74 5.01 2.66 -12.51
C GLN A 74 5.00 1.16 -12.18
N GLU A 75 6.12 0.47 -12.36
CA GLU A 75 6.27 -0.95 -12.02
C GLU A 75 6.04 -1.19 -10.53
N THR A 76 6.52 -0.30 -9.67
CA THR A 76 6.32 -0.38 -8.22
C THR A 76 4.85 -0.12 -7.85
N CYS A 77 4.17 0.82 -8.54
CA CYS A 77 2.73 1.01 -8.39
C CYS A 77 1.98 -0.30 -8.70
N GLU A 78 2.29 -0.92 -9.82
CA GLU A 78 1.64 -2.17 -10.24
C GLU A 78 1.94 -3.33 -9.28
N GLU A 79 3.15 -3.37 -8.73
CA GLU A 79 3.53 -4.37 -7.73
C GLU A 79 2.73 -4.18 -6.43
N GLN A 80 2.64 -2.96 -5.92
CA GLN A 80 1.81 -2.66 -4.74
C GLN A 80 0.33 -3.00 -4.98
N ASN A 81 -0.18 -2.66 -6.15
CA ASN A 81 -1.56 -3.00 -6.51
C ASN A 81 -1.81 -4.52 -6.49
N ARG A 82 -0.83 -5.34 -6.92
CA ARG A 82 -0.93 -6.81 -6.79
C ARG A 82 -0.98 -7.28 -5.33
N TRP A 83 -0.18 -6.67 -4.43
CA TRP A 83 -0.22 -6.99 -3.01
C TRP A 83 -1.58 -6.68 -2.39
N TYR A 84 -2.12 -5.50 -2.68
CA TYR A 84 -3.41 -5.07 -2.15
C TYR A 84 -4.57 -5.86 -2.74
N ALA A 85 -4.54 -6.18 -4.02
CA ALA A 85 -5.54 -7.05 -4.65
C ALA A 85 -5.59 -8.44 -3.99
N LYS A 86 -4.43 -8.98 -3.58
CA LYS A 86 -4.38 -10.21 -2.78
C LYS A 86 -5.01 -10.00 -1.41
N ALA A 87 -4.62 -8.95 -0.69
CA ALA A 87 -5.10 -8.66 0.65
C ALA A 87 -6.62 -8.50 0.72
N ILE A 88 -7.23 -7.72 -0.19
CA ILE A 88 -8.70 -7.53 -0.21
C ILE A 88 -9.46 -8.79 -0.64
N ARG A 89 -8.86 -9.72 -1.38
CA ARG A 89 -9.47 -11.03 -1.66
C ARG A 89 -9.45 -11.95 -0.44
N GLU A 90 -8.40 -11.88 0.38
CA GLU A 90 -8.28 -12.66 1.61
C GLU A 90 -9.18 -12.14 2.73
N HIS A 91 -9.40 -10.81 2.77
CA HIS A 91 -10.18 -10.14 3.81
C HIS A 91 -11.18 -9.12 3.22
N PRO A 92 -12.15 -9.56 2.37
CA PRO A 92 -13.03 -8.65 1.62
C PRO A 92 -13.95 -7.81 2.49
N ASP A 93 -14.28 -8.29 3.69
CA ASP A 93 -15.16 -7.60 4.64
C ASP A 93 -14.40 -6.62 5.55
N ARG A 94 -13.09 -6.69 5.59
CA ARG A 94 -12.24 -5.91 6.50
C ARG A 94 -11.36 -4.87 5.78
N LEU A 95 -10.92 -5.16 4.54
CA LEU A 95 -9.97 -4.34 3.81
C LEU A 95 -10.59 -3.71 2.57
N ILE A 96 -10.32 -2.42 2.39
CA ILE A 96 -10.61 -1.64 1.18
C ILE A 96 -9.26 -1.23 0.61
N ALA A 97 -9.09 -1.27 -0.71
CA ALA A 97 -7.85 -0.84 -1.34
C ALA A 97 -8.05 0.38 -2.23
N PHE A 98 -7.12 1.33 -2.11
CA PHE A 98 -6.91 2.42 -3.05
C PHE A 98 -5.61 2.16 -3.81
N ALA A 99 -5.67 2.28 -5.13
CA ALA A 99 -4.58 1.89 -5.99
C ALA A 99 -3.47 2.95 -6.05
N ALA A 100 -2.22 2.49 -6.07
CA ALA A 100 -1.09 3.32 -6.41
C ALA A 100 -1.06 3.58 -7.93
N ILE A 101 -0.84 4.84 -8.31
CA ILE A 101 -0.70 5.27 -9.70
C ILE A 101 0.40 6.32 -9.78
N ASN A 102 1.33 6.15 -10.72
CA ASN A 102 2.29 7.18 -11.07
C ASN A 102 1.76 8.04 -12.22
N ALA A 103 1.21 9.21 -11.89
CA ALA A 103 0.63 10.12 -12.88
C ALA A 103 1.65 10.58 -13.95
N ALA A 104 2.95 10.62 -13.63
CA ALA A 104 3.99 10.97 -14.58
C ALA A 104 4.15 9.93 -15.70
N SER A 105 3.69 8.71 -15.49
CA SER A 105 3.69 7.63 -16.51
C SER A 105 2.58 7.79 -17.56
N ARG A 106 1.79 8.88 -17.50
CA ARG A 106 0.80 9.29 -18.52
C ARG A 106 -0.12 8.13 -18.94
N GLN A 107 0.01 7.64 -20.18
CA GLN A 107 -0.88 6.62 -20.74
C GLN A 107 -0.82 5.32 -19.91
N ALA A 108 0.35 4.88 -19.46
CA ALA A 108 0.47 3.69 -18.62
C ALA A 108 -0.31 3.80 -17.30
N ALA A 109 -0.36 5.01 -16.69
CA ALA A 109 -1.18 5.26 -15.53
C ALA A 109 -2.68 5.14 -15.84
N VAL A 110 -3.12 5.72 -16.96
CA VAL A 110 -4.53 5.62 -17.43
C VAL A 110 -4.90 4.17 -17.72
N ASP A 111 -4.07 3.43 -18.43
CA ASP A 111 -4.30 2.01 -18.79
C ASP A 111 -4.36 1.09 -17.54
N SER A 112 -3.76 1.53 -16.43
CA SER A 112 -3.82 0.77 -15.18
C SER A 112 -5.16 0.91 -14.44
N ILE A 113 -5.94 1.96 -14.71
CA ILE A 113 -7.19 2.26 -13.98
C ILE A 113 -8.23 1.14 -14.17
N ASP A 114 -8.47 0.72 -15.40
CA ASP A 114 -9.46 -0.34 -15.67
C ASP A 114 -9.07 -1.63 -14.95
N ARG A 115 -7.78 -1.97 -14.97
CA ARG A 115 -7.26 -3.17 -14.28
C ARG A 115 -7.48 -3.12 -12.76
N VAL A 116 -7.23 -1.98 -12.12
CA VAL A 116 -7.42 -1.86 -10.67
C VAL A 116 -8.90 -1.85 -10.28
N VAL A 117 -9.76 -1.29 -11.13
CA VAL A 117 -11.22 -1.38 -10.95
C VAL A 117 -11.69 -2.84 -11.00
N GLU A 118 -11.24 -3.63 -11.99
CA GLU A 118 -11.55 -5.06 -12.11
C GLU A 118 -11.03 -5.87 -10.91
N LEU A 119 -9.92 -5.47 -10.32
CA LEU A 119 -9.35 -6.08 -9.11
C LEU A 119 -10.11 -5.72 -7.82
N GLY A 120 -11.12 -4.84 -7.89
CA GLY A 120 -11.98 -4.48 -6.76
C GLY A 120 -11.53 -3.26 -5.95
N PHE A 121 -10.58 -2.48 -6.44
CA PHE A 121 -10.16 -1.24 -5.81
C PHE A 121 -11.29 -0.21 -5.80
N ARG A 122 -11.33 0.63 -4.78
CA ARG A 122 -12.41 1.61 -4.56
C ARG A 122 -11.97 3.06 -4.75
N GLY A 123 -10.70 3.29 -4.99
CA GLY A 123 -10.15 4.63 -5.17
C GLY A 123 -8.71 4.59 -5.67
N LEU A 124 -8.16 5.78 -5.88
CA LEU A 124 -6.77 6.01 -6.24
C LEU A 124 -6.13 6.85 -5.13
N GLY A 125 -4.91 6.56 -4.77
CA GLY A 125 -4.15 7.32 -3.76
C GLY A 125 -3.22 6.45 -2.93
N GLU A 126 -2.26 7.09 -2.33
CA GLU A 126 -1.98 8.52 -2.30
C GLU A 126 -1.42 9.02 -3.63
N CYS A 127 -1.72 10.28 -3.95
CA CYS A 127 -1.16 10.97 -5.11
C CYS A 127 -0.50 12.27 -4.65
N LEU A 128 0.68 12.60 -5.17
CA LEU A 128 1.35 13.89 -5.05
C LEU A 128 1.30 14.64 -6.38
#